data_9933de791a060bbaa94e58103c30b425
#
_entry.id   9933de791a060bbaa94e58103c30b425
#
_cell.length_a   1.000
_cell.length_b   1.000
_cell.length_c   1.000
_cell.angle_alpha   90.00
_cell.angle_beta   90.00
_cell.angle_gamma   90.00
#
_symmetry.space_group_name_H-M   'P 1'
#
loop_
_entity.id
_entity.type
_entity.pdbx_description
1 polymer ?
#
loop_
_entity_poly.entity_id
_entity_poly.type
_entity_poly.pdbx_seq_one_letter_code
_entity_poly.pdbx_strand_id
1 'polypeptide(L)'
;MFYRSGPILKGRIIETLSTRFDSRVEMDDFHVSVLKGLEVSGEGLRIFPPDDVMAAGAKDPLITLKHFAFHANIMGLFQKPMHVGTVKVAGMIISIPPREIRQQGAKRDRHLGKIKIVVDQIDCDDSKLILGTAKPNKDPKEFDLEHIVMHNIGPDDPWRYDATLVNAIPTGDIHAKGTFGPWVNESPGDSAVTGKYTFDRADLGTIRGIGGILSSVGEFSGQLNRIVVDGTTETPDFSLDTANHPVPLHTKFHAIVDGTSGDTYLQPVEARLGQSDFSCVGAIVNVKGKGHIIDLDANVPNGRIQDFLELGVKSKPVLMTGRLNMRSKLHIRPGKDRVIEKMSLQGRFRLQSIHFSNPEWQDKVDMLSLRARRQPKQAKPGAEDVGSSITGQFGMGQGKLQFSKLFYSLPGADVDMAGVYSLDGNELDFNGKVRTKAALSQMVSTWWKSWLLKPVDPFFRKNGAGAEIPIKISGSRGAPKFGLDLKHKDKNKSGD
;
A
#
# COMPACT_ATOMS: atom_id res chain seq x y z
N MET A 1 -12.87 -33.91 -51.99
CA MET A 1 -11.64 -33.16 -52.29
C MET A 1 -11.11 -32.36 -51.08
N PHE A 2 -11.93 -32.02 -50.09
CA PHE A 2 -11.57 -31.15 -48.94
C PHE A 2 -10.84 -31.85 -47.80
N TYR A 3 -10.90 -33.17 -47.63
CA TYR A 3 -10.21 -33.91 -46.56
C TYR A 3 -8.67 -33.91 -46.66
N ARG A 4 -8.11 -33.57 -47.86
CA ARG A 4 -6.64 -33.48 -48.08
C ARG A 4 -6.04 -32.09 -47.90
N SER A 5 -6.84 -31.04 -47.74
CA SER A 5 -6.35 -29.66 -47.62
C SER A 5 -5.99 -29.26 -46.19
N GLY A 6 -6.59 -29.90 -45.18
CA GLY A 6 -6.32 -29.61 -43.77
C GLY A 6 -4.85 -29.76 -43.35
N PRO A 7 -4.20 -30.91 -43.60
CA PRO A 7 -2.80 -31.12 -43.27
C PRO A 7 -1.83 -30.15 -43.95
N ILE A 8 -2.12 -29.81 -45.22
CA ILE A 8 -1.30 -28.87 -46.01
C ILE A 8 -1.40 -27.46 -45.45
N LEU A 9 -2.61 -27.03 -45.08
CA LEU A 9 -2.85 -25.70 -44.48
C LEU A 9 -2.24 -25.62 -43.07
N LYS A 10 -2.39 -26.67 -42.26
CA LYS A 10 -1.73 -26.80 -40.95
C LYS A 10 -0.21 -26.62 -41.10
N GLY A 11 0.42 -27.36 -42.04
CA GLY A 11 1.84 -27.26 -42.31
C GLY A 11 2.27 -25.84 -42.68
N ARG A 12 1.52 -25.17 -43.59
CA ARG A 12 1.82 -23.78 -43.99
C ARG A 12 1.67 -22.79 -42.86
N ILE A 13 0.67 -22.92 -41.99
CA ILE A 13 0.50 -22.04 -40.83
C ILE A 13 1.67 -22.22 -39.85
N ILE A 14 2.03 -23.47 -39.54
CA ILE A 14 3.17 -23.77 -38.69
C ILE A 14 4.45 -23.18 -39.30
N GLU A 15 4.71 -23.38 -40.56
CA GLU A 15 5.88 -22.83 -41.29
C GLU A 15 5.89 -21.29 -41.25
N THR A 16 4.76 -20.64 -41.48
CA THR A 16 4.61 -19.18 -41.47
C THR A 16 4.89 -18.64 -40.07
N LEU A 17 4.31 -19.25 -39.03
CA LEU A 17 4.54 -18.84 -37.65
C LEU A 17 6.00 -19.13 -37.21
N SER A 18 6.55 -20.30 -37.57
CA SER A 18 7.94 -20.64 -37.27
C SER A 18 8.92 -19.65 -37.90
N THR A 19 8.69 -19.28 -39.15
CA THR A 19 9.49 -18.27 -39.86
C THR A 19 9.33 -16.87 -39.23
N ARG A 20 8.10 -16.54 -38.81
CA ARG A 20 7.79 -15.21 -38.22
C ARG A 20 8.43 -15.03 -36.84
N PHE A 21 8.37 -16.07 -36.01
CA PHE A 21 8.92 -16.03 -34.65
C PHE A 21 10.37 -16.54 -34.57
N ASP A 22 10.96 -16.99 -35.67
CA ASP A 22 12.26 -17.65 -35.72
C ASP A 22 12.39 -18.73 -34.65
N SER A 23 11.34 -19.58 -34.54
CA SER A 23 11.19 -20.50 -33.43
C SER A 23 10.34 -21.72 -33.78
N ARG A 24 10.46 -22.75 -32.95
CA ARG A 24 9.63 -23.96 -33.06
C ARG A 24 8.17 -23.63 -32.73
N VAL A 25 7.25 -24.07 -33.62
CA VAL A 25 5.80 -23.98 -33.44
C VAL A 25 5.21 -25.39 -33.47
N GLU A 26 4.39 -25.68 -32.48
CA GLU A 26 3.63 -26.93 -32.38
C GLU A 26 2.13 -26.65 -32.33
N MET A 27 1.32 -27.56 -32.83
CA MET A 27 -0.12 -27.47 -32.85
C MET A 27 -0.70 -28.88 -32.78
N ASP A 28 -1.58 -29.12 -31.80
CA ASP A 28 -2.13 -30.45 -31.55
C ASP A 28 -3.22 -30.76 -32.62
N ASP A 29 -4.22 -29.92 -32.73
CA ASP A 29 -5.32 -30.16 -33.66
C ASP A 29 -5.63 -28.94 -34.55
N PHE A 30 -6.19 -29.21 -35.74
CA PHE A 30 -6.45 -28.16 -36.74
C PHE A 30 -7.60 -28.55 -37.66
N HIS A 31 -8.60 -27.68 -37.75
CA HIS A 31 -9.80 -27.88 -38.53
C HIS A 31 -10.02 -26.69 -39.46
N VAL A 32 -10.53 -26.98 -40.64
CA VAL A 32 -10.95 -26.00 -41.66
C VAL A 32 -12.38 -26.32 -42.11
N SER A 33 -13.25 -25.35 -41.98
CA SER A 33 -14.63 -25.44 -42.48
C SER A 33 -14.86 -24.36 -43.53
N VAL A 34 -15.59 -24.70 -44.56
CA VAL A 34 -15.95 -23.78 -45.67
C VAL A 34 -17.47 -23.58 -45.79
N LEU A 35 -18.26 -24.20 -44.90
CA LEU A 35 -19.72 -24.21 -44.98
C LEU A 35 -20.38 -22.82 -44.81
N LYS A 36 -19.77 -21.95 -44.03
CA LYS A 36 -20.22 -20.56 -43.75
C LYS A 36 -19.13 -19.52 -44.01
N GLY A 37 -18.24 -19.74 -44.95
CA GLY A 37 -17.00 -19.01 -45.17
C GLY A 37 -15.79 -19.86 -44.78
N LEU A 38 -14.56 -19.37 -44.99
CA LEU A 38 -13.35 -20.06 -44.58
C LEU A 38 -13.15 -19.84 -43.06
N GLU A 39 -13.58 -20.80 -42.27
CA GLU A 39 -13.35 -20.83 -40.83
C GLU A 39 -12.18 -21.76 -40.50
N VAL A 40 -11.22 -21.25 -39.71
CA VAL A 40 -10.06 -21.99 -39.27
C VAL A 40 -10.10 -22.08 -37.77
N SER A 41 -9.98 -23.26 -37.20
CA SER A 41 -9.87 -23.47 -35.76
C SER A 41 -8.79 -24.47 -35.41
N GLY A 42 -8.27 -24.40 -34.21
CA GLY A 42 -7.22 -25.31 -33.73
C GLY A 42 -7.10 -25.34 -32.24
N GLU A 43 -6.38 -26.34 -31.75
CA GLU A 43 -6.13 -26.59 -30.34
C GLU A 43 -4.64 -26.79 -30.08
N GLY A 44 -4.18 -26.42 -28.87
CA GLY A 44 -2.83 -26.71 -28.39
C GLY A 44 -1.72 -26.04 -29.20
N LEU A 45 -1.95 -24.80 -29.69
CA LEU A 45 -0.88 -24.05 -30.35
C LEU A 45 0.16 -23.62 -29.32
N ARG A 46 1.43 -23.96 -29.57
CA ARG A 46 2.59 -23.58 -28.74
C ARG A 46 3.65 -22.96 -29.62
N ILE A 47 4.08 -21.76 -29.27
CA ILE A 47 5.18 -21.03 -29.91
C ILE A 47 6.31 -20.95 -28.88
N PHE A 48 7.44 -21.58 -29.16
CA PHE A 48 8.57 -21.62 -28.26
C PHE A 48 9.49 -20.39 -28.40
N PRO A 49 10.36 -20.10 -27.43
CA PRO A 49 11.45 -19.16 -27.63
C PRO A 49 12.37 -19.63 -28.76
N PRO A 50 13.10 -18.73 -29.43
CA PRO A 50 14.19 -19.09 -30.34
C PRO A 50 15.22 -20.03 -29.69
N ASP A 51 15.85 -20.90 -30.47
CA ASP A 51 16.73 -21.93 -29.95
C ASP A 51 17.90 -21.39 -29.13
N ASP A 52 18.42 -20.20 -29.44
CA ASP A 52 19.48 -19.52 -28.68
C ASP A 52 18.95 -19.02 -27.32
N VAL A 53 17.71 -18.62 -27.21
CA VAL A 53 17.07 -18.22 -25.95
C VAL A 53 16.72 -19.43 -25.10
N MET A 54 16.33 -20.55 -25.76
CA MET A 54 16.13 -21.82 -25.06
C MET A 54 17.45 -22.37 -24.51
N ALA A 55 18.54 -22.30 -25.30
CA ALA A 55 19.87 -22.67 -24.85
C ALA A 55 20.40 -21.82 -23.69
N ALA A 56 19.95 -20.54 -23.60
CA ALA A 56 20.24 -19.64 -22.49
C ALA A 56 19.40 -19.92 -21.21
N GLY A 57 18.45 -20.88 -21.28
CA GLY A 57 17.71 -21.36 -20.11
C GLY A 57 16.20 -21.09 -20.10
N ALA A 58 15.62 -20.57 -21.19
CA ALA A 58 14.17 -20.50 -21.34
C ALA A 58 13.60 -21.91 -21.54
N LYS A 59 12.56 -22.29 -20.78
CA LYS A 59 11.98 -23.64 -20.83
C LYS A 59 10.54 -23.66 -21.33
N ASP A 60 9.78 -22.62 -21.02
CA ASP A 60 8.36 -22.55 -21.30
C ASP A 60 8.11 -21.95 -22.70
N PRO A 61 7.02 -22.34 -23.37
CA PRO A 61 6.59 -21.66 -24.59
C PRO A 61 6.35 -20.15 -24.35
N LEU A 62 6.71 -19.31 -25.32
CA LEU A 62 6.40 -17.88 -25.28
C LEU A 62 4.90 -17.62 -25.32
N ILE A 63 4.19 -18.40 -26.16
CA ILE A 63 2.73 -18.29 -26.33
C ILE A 63 2.16 -19.71 -26.35
N THR A 64 1.15 -19.93 -25.54
CA THR A 64 0.32 -21.15 -25.56
C THR A 64 -1.12 -20.76 -25.74
N LEU A 65 -1.83 -21.35 -26.70
CA LEU A 65 -3.27 -21.20 -26.88
C LEU A 65 -3.94 -22.55 -26.68
N LYS A 66 -4.92 -22.63 -25.78
CA LYS A 66 -5.73 -23.85 -25.64
C LYS A 66 -6.62 -24.05 -26.86
N HIS A 67 -7.31 -22.99 -27.25
CA HIS A 67 -8.20 -23.00 -28.41
C HIS A 67 -8.13 -21.66 -29.14
N PHE A 68 -8.18 -21.71 -30.47
CA PHE A 68 -8.34 -20.52 -31.30
C PHE A 68 -9.28 -20.80 -32.48
N ALA A 69 -9.97 -19.77 -32.91
CA ALA A 69 -10.81 -19.81 -34.11
C ALA A 69 -10.82 -18.46 -34.82
N PHE A 70 -10.77 -18.45 -36.14
CA PHE A 70 -10.89 -17.23 -36.91
C PHE A 70 -11.57 -17.48 -38.26
N HIS A 71 -12.23 -16.44 -38.79
CA HIS A 71 -12.76 -16.44 -40.13
C HIS A 71 -11.74 -15.77 -41.06
N ALA A 72 -11.23 -16.49 -42.01
CA ALA A 72 -10.30 -15.96 -43.00
C ALA A 72 -11.04 -15.31 -44.16
N ASN A 73 -10.77 -14.03 -44.40
CA ASN A 73 -11.17 -13.38 -45.66
C ASN A 73 -10.14 -13.77 -46.71
N ILE A 74 -10.59 -14.54 -47.72
CA ILE A 74 -9.71 -15.02 -48.79
C ILE A 74 -8.98 -13.86 -49.49
N MET A 75 -9.61 -12.72 -49.68
CA MET A 75 -8.96 -11.54 -50.27
C MET A 75 -7.91 -10.92 -49.33
N GLY A 76 -8.14 -10.92 -48.02
CA GLY A 76 -7.18 -10.40 -47.02
C GLY A 76 -5.87 -11.21 -46.96
N LEU A 77 -5.95 -12.50 -47.24
CA LEU A 77 -4.78 -13.38 -47.27
C LEU A 77 -3.77 -13.05 -48.41
N PHE A 78 -4.24 -12.35 -49.43
CA PHE A 78 -3.40 -11.91 -50.58
C PHE A 78 -2.96 -10.45 -50.47
N GLN A 79 -3.38 -9.73 -49.45
CA GLN A 79 -2.94 -8.34 -49.23
C GLN A 79 -1.52 -8.29 -48.64
N LYS A 80 -0.87 -7.16 -48.79
CA LYS A 80 0.44 -6.86 -48.15
C LYS A 80 0.31 -5.56 -47.35
N PRO A 81 0.26 -5.62 -46.02
CA PRO A 81 0.37 -6.80 -45.13
C PRO A 81 -0.80 -7.76 -45.27
N MET A 82 -0.61 -9.05 -44.90
CA MET A 82 -1.69 -10.02 -44.83
C MET A 82 -2.66 -9.63 -43.71
N HIS A 83 -3.94 -9.53 -44.00
CA HIS A 83 -4.99 -9.22 -43.03
C HIS A 83 -5.73 -10.49 -42.60
N VAL A 84 -5.76 -10.70 -41.29
CA VAL A 84 -6.60 -11.71 -40.63
C VAL A 84 -7.69 -10.97 -39.88
N GLY A 85 -8.95 -11.36 -40.08
CA GLY A 85 -10.09 -10.74 -39.42
C GLY A 85 -10.09 -10.93 -37.89
N THR A 86 -11.27 -11.22 -37.33
CA THR A 86 -11.40 -11.48 -35.90
C THR A 86 -10.90 -12.88 -35.54
N VAL A 87 -9.97 -12.95 -34.58
CA VAL A 87 -9.46 -14.19 -34.00
C VAL A 87 -10.04 -14.30 -32.58
N LYS A 88 -10.77 -15.37 -32.30
CA LYS A 88 -11.22 -15.73 -30.95
C LYS A 88 -10.24 -16.69 -30.35
N VAL A 89 -9.82 -16.43 -29.10
CA VAL A 89 -8.84 -17.21 -28.37
C VAL A 89 -9.38 -17.53 -26.98
N ALA A 90 -9.17 -18.74 -26.51
CA ALA A 90 -9.45 -19.14 -25.16
C ALA A 90 -8.23 -19.80 -24.51
N GLY A 91 -7.95 -19.44 -23.27
CA GLY A 91 -6.85 -20.00 -22.50
C GLY A 91 -5.47 -19.66 -23.07
N MET A 92 -5.24 -18.38 -23.43
CA MET A 92 -3.95 -17.90 -23.89
C MET A 92 -2.99 -17.69 -22.71
N ILE A 93 -1.79 -18.23 -22.77
CA ILE A 93 -0.71 -17.93 -21.84
C ILE A 93 0.44 -17.31 -22.61
N ILE A 94 0.83 -16.10 -22.25
CA ILE A 94 2.03 -15.42 -22.76
C ILE A 94 3.09 -15.46 -21.66
N SER A 95 4.19 -16.17 -21.88
CA SER A 95 5.30 -16.28 -20.92
C SER A 95 6.55 -15.64 -21.51
N ILE A 96 6.94 -14.51 -20.94
CA ILE A 96 8.11 -13.75 -21.40
C ILE A 96 9.29 -14.11 -20.50
N PRO A 97 10.36 -14.75 -21.05
CA PRO A 97 11.56 -15.07 -20.28
C PRO A 97 12.26 -13.82 -19.74
N PRO A 98 13.04 -13.95 -18.64
CA PRO A 98 13.83 -12.85 -18.09
C PRO A 98 14.73 -12.18 -19.14
N ARG A 99 14.94 -10.86 -19.00
CA ARG A 99 15.74 -10.05 -19.92
C ARG A 99 17.16 -10.63 -20.12
N GLU A 100 17.77 -11.07 -19.02
CA GLU A 100 19.13 -11.62 -18.99
C GLU A 100 19.25 -12.87 -19.88
N ILE A 101 18.25 -13.75 -19.81
CA ILE A 101 18.20 -14.96 -20.65
C ILE A 101 18.03 -14.58 -22.11
N ARG A 102 17.14 -13.62 -22.43
CA ARG A 102 16.90 -13.17 -23.80
C ARG A 102 18.12 -12.47 -24.40
N GLN A 103 18.84 -11.66 -23.63
CA GLN A 103 20.06 -10.98 -24.09
C GLN A 103 21.24 -11.93 -24.30
N GLN A 104 21.35 -13.01 -23.54
CA GLN A 104 22.35 -14.04 -23.75
C GLN A 104 22.10 -14.79 -25.05
N GLY A 105 20.84 -15.01 -25.42
CA GLY A 105 20.44 -15.61 -26.68
C GLY A 105 20.56 -14.69 -27.91
N ALA A 106 20.52 -13.37 -27.74
CA ALA A 106 20.41 -12.40 -28.85
C ALA A 106 21.69 -12.15 -29.66
N LYS A 107 22.60 -13.12 -29.79
CA LYS A 107 23.89 -12.95 -30.50
C LYS A 107 23.81 -13.08 -32.03
N ARG A 108 22.64 -13.22 -32.62
CA ARG A 108 22.45 -13.32 -34.08
C ARG A 108 21.54 -12.21 -34.59
N ASP A 109 21.89 -11.56 -35.69
CA ASP A 109 20.98 -10.74 -36.48
C ASP A 109 19.78 -11.58 -36.91
N ARG A 110 18.65 -11.41 -36.22
CA ARG A 110 17.43 -12.14 -36.53
C ARG A 110 16.77 -11.48 -37.73
N HIS A 111 16.82 -12.15 -38.85
CA HIS A 111 16.02 -11.81 -40.01
C HIS A 111 14.58 -12.23 -39.73
N LEU A 112 13.82 -11.37 -39.00
CA LEU A 112 12.39 -11.52 -38.87
C LEU A 112 11.76 -11.56 -40.27
N GLY A 113 11.10 -12.67 -40.58
CA GLY A 113 10.54 -12.91 -41.92
C GLY A 113 9.76 -11.73 -42.47
N LYS A 114 9.86 -11.48 -43.78
CA LYS A 114 9.28 -10.34 -44.49
C LYS A 114 7.74 -10.33 -44.51
N ILE A 115 7.08 -11.37 -44.00
CA ILE A 115 5.62 -11.46 -43.97
C ILE A 115 5.08 -10.66 -42.80
N LYS A 116 4.52 -9.49 -43.10
CA LYS A 116 3.78 -8.69 -42.10
C LYS A 116 2.33 -9.20 -42.02
N ILE A 117 1.91 -9.61 -40.85
CA ILE A 117 0.54 -10.02 -40.56
C ILE A 117 -0.09 -8.95 -39.67
N VAL A 118 -1.27 -8.49 -40.02
CA VAL A 118 -2.12 -7.63 -39.22
C VAL A 118 -3.37 -8.42 -38.85
N VAL A 119 -3.69 -8.49 -37.56
CA VAL A 119 -4.94 -9.06 -37.07
C VAL A 119 -5.86 -7.90 -36.71
N ASP A 120 -7.04 -7.85 -37.32
CA ASP A 120 -7.98 -6.74 -37.15
C ASP A 120 -8.51 -6.69 -35.70
N GLN A 121 -8.82 -7.88 -35.14
CA GLN A 121 -9.26 -8.01 -33.74
C GLN A 121 -8.84 -9.37 -33.17
N ILE A 122 -8.37 -9.35 -31.93
CA ILE A 122 -8.22 -10.54 -31.10
C ILE A 122 -9.16 -10.40 -29.90
N ASP A 123 -9.95 -11.43 -29.67
CA ASP A 123 -10.91 -11.54 -28.57
C ASP A 123 -10.48 -12.74 -27.71
N CYS A 124 -9.97 -12.47 -26.52
CA CYS A 124 -9.38 -13.49 -25.65
C CYS A 124 -10.12 -13.61 -24.34
N ASP A 125 -10.48 -14.83 -23.99
CA ASP A 125 -11.01 -15.22 -22.70
C ASP A 125 -10.00 -16.09 -21.93
N ASP A 126 -10.03 -16.01 -20.58
CA ASP A 126 -9.20 -16.82 -19.67
C ASP A 126 -7.70 -16.79 -20.01
N SER A 127 -7.15 -15.61 -20.14
CA SER A 127 -5.76 -15.42 -20.57
C SER A 127 -4.83 -15.06 -19.39
N LYS A 128 -3.55 -15.39 -19.54
CA LYS A 128 -2.52 -15.07 -18.53
C LYS A 128 -1.29 -14.49 -19.21
N LEU A 129 -0.78 -13.38 -18.65
CA LEU A 129 0.52 -12.81 -19.00
C LEU A 129 1.50 -13.04 -17.83
N ILE A 130 2.62 -13.71 -18.12
CA ILE A 130 3.69 -14.00 -17.16
C ILE A 130 4.95 -13.27 -17.61
N LEU A 131 5.43 -12.36 -16.78
CA LEU A 131 6.68 -11.64 -16.99
C LEU A 131 7.77 -12.26 -16.11
N GLY A 132 8.68 -13.01 -16.71
CA GLY A 132 9.81 -13.64 -16.04
C GLY A 132 10.82 -12.60 -15.53
N THR A 133 11.48 -12.91 -14.42
CA THR A 133 12.54 -12.10 -13.83
C THR A 133 13.73 -12.94 -13.41
N ALA A 134 14.94 -12.46 -13.65
CA ALA A 134 16.17 -13.07 -13.13
C ALA A 134 16.63 -12.45 -11.80
N LYS A 135 15.93 -11.45 -11.28
CA LYS A 135 16.25 -10.84 -9.98
C LYS A 135 16.06 -11.88 -8.87
N PRO A 136 17.08 -12.18 -8.03
CA PRO A 136 17.07 -13.33 -7.12
C PRO A 136 15.99 -13.25 -6.03
N ASN A 137 15.47 -12.07 -5.74
CA ASN A 137 14.47 -11.83 -4.70
C ASN A 137 13.10 -11.43 -5.25
N LYS A 138 12.82 -11.74 -6.52
CA LYS A 138 11.53 -11.43 -7.18
C LYS A 138 10.90 -12.69 -7.72
N ASP A 139 9.57 -12.77 -7.62
CA ASP A 139 8.77 -13.76 -8.35
C ASP A 139 8.43 -13.20 -9.74
N PRO A 140 8.17 -14.06 -10.73
CA PRO A 140 7.55 -13.63 -11.99
C PRO A 140 6.27 -12.85 -11.71
N LYS A 141 6.01 -11.80 -12.48
CA LYS A 141 4.76 -11.07 -12.36
C LYS A 141 3.72 -11.73 -13.25
N GLU A 142 2.60 -12.12 -12.65
CA GLU A 142 1.46 -12.72 -13.35
C GLU A 142 0.29 -11.74 -13.37
N PHE A 143 -0.38 -11.68 -14.54
CA PHE A 143 -1.61 -10.95 -14.76
C PHE A 143 -2.65 -11.94 -15.27
N ASP A 144 -3.71 -12.14 -14.52
CA ASP A 144 -4.87 -12.93 -14.93
C ASP A 144 -5.85 -12.00 -15.65
N LEU A 145 -6.02 -12.24 -16.94
CA LEU A 145 -6.87 -11.46 -17.84
C LEU A 145 -8.12 -12.29 -18.11
N GLU A 146 -9.25 -11.93 -17.47
CA GLU A 146 -10.51 -12.62 -17.69
C GLU A 146 -10.98 -12.46 -19.13
N HIS A 147 -10.93 -11.23 -19.63
CA HIS A 147 -11.30 -10.90 -20.97
C HIS A 147 -10.45 -9.75 -21.51
N ILE A 148 -9.95 -9.87 -22.72
CA ILE A 148 -9.22 -8.80 -23.40
C ILE A 148 -9.58 -8.78 -24.88
N VAL A 149 -9.99 -7.62 -25.36
CA VAL A 149 -10.16 -7.34 -26.79
C VAL A 149 -9.05 -6.43 -27.25
N MET A 150 -8.34 -6.85 -28.28
CA MET A 150 -7.27 -6.07 -28.92
C MET A 150 -7.60 -5.79 -30.37
N HIS A 151 -7.24 -4.61 -30.86
CA HIS A 151 -7.53 -4.19 -32.24
C HIS A 151 -6.25 -3.76 -32.96
N ASN A 152 -6.23 -4.02 -34.28
CA ASN A 152 -5.13 -3.63 -35.19
C ASN A 152 -3.76 -4.14 -34.71
N ILE A 153 -3.70 -5.43 -34.39
CA ILE A 153 -2.47 -6.07 -33.91
C ILE A 153 -1.52 -6.28 -35.07
N GLY A 154 -0.50 -5.44 -35.14
CA GLY A 154 0.55 -5.49 -36.15
C GLY A 154 1.93 -5.30 -35.55
N PRO A 155 2.99 -5.46 -36.37
CA PRO A 155 4.35 -5.34 -35.89
C PRO A 155 4.82 -3.90 -35.63
N ASP A 156 4.23 -2.92 -36.32
CA ASP A 156 4.78 -1.57 -36.43
C ASP A 156 3.99 -0.52 -35.62
N ASP A 157 2.69 -0.74 -35.38
CA ASP A 157 1.78 0.21 -34.76
C ASP A 157 1.34 -0.22 -33.35
N PRO A 158 1.02 0.71 -32.45
CA PRO A 158 0.42 0.38 -31.16
C PRO A 158 -0.97 -0.23 -31.31
N TRP A 159 -1.27 -1.22 -30.49
CA TRP A 159 -2.56 -1.92 -30.46
C TRP A 159 -3.51 -1.26 -29.47
N ARG A 160 -4.75 -1.07 -29.84
CA ARG A 160 -5.78 -0.66 -28.88
C ARG A 160 -6.24 -1.89 -28.10
N TYR A 161 -6.45 -1.73 -26.80
CA TYR A 161 -6.98 -2.81 -25.98
C TYR A 161 -8.12 -2.32 -25.08
N ASP A 162 -8.99 -3.26 -24.72
CA ASP A 162 -10.03 -3.18 -23.71
C ASP A 162 -9.93 -4.45 -22.89
N ALA A 163 -9.57 -4.34 -21.60
CA ALA A 163 -9.25 -5.47 -20.75
C ALA A 163 -10.00 -5.44 -19.42
N THR A 164 -10.47 -6.61 -19.01
CA THR A 164 -11.03 -6.87 -17.69
C THR A 164 -10.13 -7.87 -16.96
N LEU A 165 -9.71 -7.51 -15.75
CA LEU A 165 -8.85 -8.31 -14.91
C LEU A 165 -9.47 -8.43 -13.53
N VAL A 166 -9.25 -9.56 -12.86
CA VAL A 166 -9.51 -9.69 -11.43
C VAL A 166 -8.19 -9.57 -10.67
N ASN A 167 -8.11 -8.61 -9.77
CA ASN A 167 -6.96 -8.50 -8.87
C ASN A 167 -7.15 -9.44 -7.68
N ALA A 168 -6.14 -10.22 -7.35
CA ALA A 168 -6.23 -11.23 -6.31
C ALA A 168 -6.18 -10.63 -4.88
N ILE A 169 -5.33 -9.63 -4.64
CA ILE A 169 -5.13 -9.00 -3.31
C ILE A 169 -4.80 -7.51 -3.48
N PRO A 170 -5.67 -6.58 -3.07
CA PRO A 170 -7.07 -6.82 -2.64
C PRO A 170 -7.92 -7.34 -3.80
N THR A 171 -8.86 -8.24 -3.49
CA THR A 171 -9.74 -8.81 -4.52
C THR A 171 -10.69 -7.75 -5.05
N GLY A 172 -10.78 -7.62 -6.37
CA GLY A 172 -11.68 -6.66 -7.02
C GLY A 172 -11.46 -6.62 -8.53
N ASP A 173 -12.35 -5.94 -9.24
CA ASP A 173 -12.43 -5.90 -10.69
C ASP A 173 -11.68 -4.69 -11.25
N ILE A 174 -10.79 -4.91 -12.20
CA ILE A 174 -10.06 -3.86 -12.91
C ILE A 174 -10.53 -3.85 -14.37
N HIS A 175 -10.97 -2.69 -14.85
CA HIS A 175 -11.20 -2.43 -16.26
C HIS A 175 -10.17 -1.43 -16.76
N ALA A 176 -9.50 -1.76 -17.86
CA ALA A 176 -8.48 -0.90 -18.44
C ALA A 176 -8.62 -0.81 -19.95
N LYS A 177 -8.58 0.41 -20.49
CA LYS A 177 -8.63 0.70 -21.93
C LYS A 177 -7.48 1.61 -22.32
N GLY A 178 -6.83 1.29 -23.44
CA GLY A 178 -5.70 2.09 -23.88
C GLY A 178 -4.99 1.56 -25.11
N THR A 179 -3.70 1.81 -25.17
CA THR A 179 -2.83 1.33 -26.24
C THR A 179 -1.60 0.62 -25.66
N PHE A 180 -1.14 -0.40 -26.38
CA PHE A 180 0.04 -1.15 -26.04
C PHE A 180 0.93 -1.33 -27.26
N GLY A 181 2.23 -1.19 -27.10
CA GLY A 181 3.21 -1.38 -28.16
C GLY A 181 3.61 -0.11 -28.94
N PRO A 182 4.31 -0.27 -30.08
CA PRO A 182 4.66 -1.56 -30.69
C PRO A 182 5.49 -2.44 -29.77
N TRP A 183 5.35 -3.75 -29.96
CA TRP A 183 6.07 -4.74 -29.15
C TRP A 183 7.57 -4.69 -29.44
N VAL A 184 8.37 -4.50 -28.38
CA VAL A 184 9.83 -4.48 -28.48
C VAL A 184 10.37 -5.89 -28.18
N ASN A 185 10.69 -6.66 -29.23
CA ASN A 185 11.11 -8.06 -29.12
C ASN A 185 12.37 -8.25 -28.23
N GLU A 186 13.36 -7.35 -28.36
CA GLU A 186 14.63 -7.44 -27.62
C GLU A 186 14.45 -7.09 -26.14
N SER A 187 13.54 -6.20 -25.83
CA SER A 187 13.25 -5.72 -24.48
C SER A 187 11.75 -5.45 -24.29
N PRO A 188 10.90 -6.46 -24.09
CA PRO A 188 9.45 -6.29 -23.90
C PRO A 188 9.07 -5.32 -22.78
N GLY A 189 9.91 -5.18 -21.75
CA GLY A 189 9.73 -4.18 -20.71
C GLY A 189 9.80 -2.72 -21.21
N ASP A 190 10.39 -2.48 -22.38
CA ASP A 190 10.49 -1.15 -23.01
C ASP A 190 9.30 -0.88 -23.94
N SER A 191 8.38 -1.85 -24.13
CA SER A 191 7.15 -1.65 -24.88
C SER A 191 6.29 -0.58 -24.21
N ALA A 192 5.79 0.36 -25.02
CA ALA A 192 4.97 1.45 -24.52
C ALA A 192 3.59 0.93 -24.07
N VAL A 193 3.06 1.51 -23.02
CA VAL A 193 1.70 1.24 -22.53
C VAL A 193 1.05 2.54 -22.09
N THR A 194 -0.19 2.74 -22.48
CA THR A 194 -1.02 3.85 -22.01
C THR A 194 -2.43 3.35 -21.73
N GLY A 195 -3.13 4.03 -20.83
CA GLY A 195 -4.53 3.68 -20.61
C GLY A 195 -5.18 4.46 -19.50
N LYS A 196 -6.49 4.24 -19.38
CA LYS A 196 -7.31 4.62 -18.24
C LYS A 196 -7.83 3.35 -17.60
N TYR A 197 -7.95 3.39 -16.27
CA TYR A 197 -8.46 2.25 -15.54
C TYR A 197 -9.52 2.67 -14.51
N THR A 198 -10.37 1.72 -14.19
CA THR A 198 -11.17 1.70 -12.96
C THR A 198 -10.81 0.44 -12.17
N PHE A 199 -10.78 0.53 -10.87
CA PHE A 199 -10.63 -0.59 -9.98
C PHE A 199 -11.79 -0.56 -9.01
N ASP A 200 -12.73 -1.47 -9.19
CA ASP A 200 -14.01 -1.45 -8.51
C ASP A 200 -14.08 -2.58 -7.47
N ARG A 201 -14.78 -2.28 -6.35
CA ARG A 201 -15.06 -3.23 -5.27
C ARG A 201 -13.83 -3.96 -4.71
N ALA A 202 -12.70 -3.27 -4.63
CA ALA A 202 -11.48 -3.84 -4.08
C ALA A 202 -11.66 -4.10 -2.56
N ASP A 203 -11.82 -5.35 -2.18
CA ASP A 203 -12.02 -5.76 -0.78
C ASP A 203 -10.69 -5.78 -0.03
N LEU A 204 -10.45 -4.72 0.76
CA LEU A 204 -9.28 -4.61 1.63
C LEU A 204 -9.25 -5.68 2.73
N GLY A 205 -10.40 -6.30 3.08
CA GLY A 205 -10.48 -7.40 4.04
C GLY A 205 -9.70 -8.64 3.62
N THR A 206 -9.34 -8.77 2.35
CA THR A 206 -8.42 -9.80 1.85
C THR A 206 -6.98 -9.61 2.36
N ILE A 207 -6.65 -8.40 2.87
CA ILE A 207 -5.39 -8.10 3.53
C ILE A 207 -5.61 -8.16 5.04
N ARG A 208 -5.00 -9.15 5.70
CA ARG A 208 -5.23 -9.41 7.13
C ARG A 208 -4.89 -8.19 8.00
N GLY A 209 -5.88 -7.67 8.69
CA GLY A 209 -5.72 -6.56 9.64
C GLY A 209 -6.23 -5.21 9.18
N ILE A 210 -6.70 -5.10 7.93
CA ILE A 210 -7.39 -3.93 7.42
C ILE A 210 -8.73 -4.33 6.81
N GLY A 211 -9.62 -3.37 6.63
CA GLY A 211 -10.94 -3.59 6.03
C GLY A 211 -11.43 -2.34 5.29
N GLY A 212 -12.49 -2.53 4.53
CA GLY A 212 -13.13 -1.52 3.70
C GLY A 212 -13.17 -1.90 2.24
N ILE A 213 -14.06 -1.27 1.49
CA ILE A 213 -14.19 -1.44 0.04
C ILE A 213 -13.60 -0.23 -0.67
N LEU A 214 -12.50 -0.46 -1.37
CA LEU A 214 -11.80 0.56 -2.13
C LEU A 214 -12.28 0.60 -3.57
N SER A 215 -12.48 1.79 -4.09
CA SER A 215 -12.53 2.06 -5.53
C SER A 215 -11.40 2.99 -5.96
N SER A 216 -10.91 2.83 -7.18
CA SER A 216 -9.87 3.68 -7.74
C SER A 216 -10.13 3.97 -9.21
N VAL A 217 -9.79 5.17 -9.62
CA VAL A 217 -9.80 5.57 -11.03
C VAL A 217 -8.51 6.32 -11.35
N GLY A 218 -8.03 6.17 -12.56
CA GLY A 218 -6.82 6.86 -12.97
C GLY A 218 -6.43 6.61 -14.41
N GLU A 219 -5.27 7.15 -14.74
CA GLU A 219 -4.63 6.97 -16.03
C GLU A 219 -3.17 6.61 -15.86
N PHE A 220 -2.64 5.93 -16.84
CA PHE A 220 -1.24 5.50 -16.84
C PHE A 220 -0.62 5.61 -18.24
N SER A 221 0.70 5.85 -18.23
CA SER A 221 1.49 5.95 -19.45
C SER A 221 2.96 5.65 -19.17
N GLY A 222 3.68 5.24 -20.19
CA GLY A 222 5.12 4.99 -20.12
C GLY A 222 5.53 3.70 -20.81
N GLN A 223 6.56 3.08 -20.29
CA GLN A 223 7.03 1.75 -20.70
C GLN A 223 6.65 0.72 -19.63
N LEU A 224 6.49 -0.54 -20.00
CA LEU A 224 6.05 -1.60 -19.09
C LEU A 224 6.95 -1.72 -17.84
N ASN A 225 8.25 -1.47 -17.96
CA ASN A 225 9.20 -1.44 -16.84
C ASN A 225 9.20 -0.11 -16.05
N ARG A 226 8.49 0.92 -16.53
CA ARG A 226 8.39 2.24 -15.91
C ARG A 226 7.07 2.91 -16.31
N ILE A 227 6.00 2.52 -15.67
CA ILE A 227 4.66 3.06 -15.88
C ILE A 227 4.44 4.19 -14.89
N VAL A 228 4.11 5.37 -15.38
CA VAL A 228 3.65 6.50 -14.56
C VAL A 228 2.14 6.37 -14.42
N VAL A 229 1.65 6.42 -13.20
CA VAL A 229 0.22 6.26 -12.86
C VAL A 229 -0.23 7.46 -12.04
N ASP A 230 -1.28 8.13 -12.49
CA ASP A 230 -1.97 9.18 -11.77
C ASP A 230 -3.39 8.72 -11.46
N GLY A 231 -3.82 8.83 -10.21
CA GLY A 231 -5.13 8.33 -9.83
C GLY A 231 -5.64 8.82 -8.50
N THR A 232 -6.87 8.43 -8.22
CA THR A 232 -7.53 8.66 -6.92
C THR A 232 -8.08 7.35 -6.38
N THR A 233 -8.16 7.25 -5.06
CA THR A 233 -8.87 6.15 -4.39
C THR A 233 -9.90 6.69 -3.43
N GLU A 234 -10.99 5.95 -3.28
CA GLU A 234 -12.05 6.17 -2.31
C GLU A 234 -12.25 4.89 -1.50
N THR A 235 -12.19 5.00 -0.18
CA THR A 235 -12.51 3.92 0.76
C THR A 235 -13.36 4.49 1.89
N PRO A 236 -14.69 4.54 1.73
CA PRO A 236 -15.59 5.19 2.70
C PRO A 236 -15.57 4.54 4.09
N ASP A 237 -15.25 3.27 4.14
CA ASP A 237 -15.33 2.39 5.30
C ASP A 237 -13.96 1.80 5.70
N PHE A 238 -12.87 2.53 5.42
CA PHE A 238 -11.52 2.08 5.78
C PHE A 238 -11.41 1.83 7.28
N SER A 239 -10.90 0.68 7.67
CA SER A 239 -10.80 0.28 9.08
C SER A 239 -9.55 -0.54 9.38
N LEU A 240 -9.14 -0.53 10.64
CA LEU A 240 -8.18 -1.47 11.20
C LEU A 240 -8.91 -2.44 12.13
N ASP A 241 -8.57 -3.72 12.08
CA ASP A 241 -9.20 -4.74 12.93
C ASP A 241 -8.92 -4.55 14.43
N THR A 242 -7.90 -3.75 14.78
CA THR A 242 -7.60 -3.35 16.17
C THR A 242 -8.69 -2.53 16.80
N ALA A 243 -9.31 -1.61 16.05
CA ALA A 243 -10.39 -0.74 16.53
C ALA A 243 -11.75 -1.14 15.94
N ASN A 244 -11.77 -1.59 14.70
CA ASN A 244 -12.98 -1.92 13.93
C ASN A 244 -13.95 -0.73 13.80
N HIS A 245 -13.38 0.48 13.68
CA HIS A 245 -14.13 1.70 13.40
C HIS A 245 -13.85 2.14 11.98
N PRO A 246 -14.86 2.24 11.13
CA PRO A 246 -14.70 2.75 9.78
C PRO A 246 -14.43 4.26 9.81
N VAL A 247 -13.41 4.68 9.08
CA VAL A 247 -13.07 6.10 8.85
C VAL A 247 -12.86 6.29 7.35
N PRO A 248 -13.50 7.25 6.69
CA PRO A 248 -13.33 7.44 5.26
C PRO A 248 -11.88 7.85 4.95
N LEU A 249 -11.31 7.17 3.95
CA LEU A 249 -9.98 7.44 3.42
C LEU A 249 -10.08 7.75 1.93
N HIS A 250 -9.67 8.95 1.57
CA HIS A 250 -9.51 9.39 0.19
C HIS A 250 -8.03 9.60 -0.12
N THR A 251 -7.57 9.22 -1.32
CA THR A 251 -6.21 9.53 -1.76
C THR A 251 -6.18 10.04 -3.20
N LYS A 252 -5.22 10.93 -3.47
CA LYS A 252 -4.79 11.30 -4.81
C LYS A 252 -3.30 10.98 -4.89
N PHE A 253 -2.91 10.21 -5.88
CA PHE A 253 -1.55 9.71 -5.96
C PHE A 253 -0.93 9.88 -7.34
N HIS A 254 0.37 10.09 -7.33
CA HIS A 254 1.28 9.92 -8.45
C HIS A 254 2.23 8.78 -8.11
N ALA A 255 2.34 7.78 -8.98
CA ALA A 255 3.17 6.61 -8.73
C ALA A 255 3.96 6.20 -9.97
N ILE A 256 5.12 5.59 -9.74
CA ILE A 256 5.89 4.91 -10.77
C ILE A 256 5.83 3.42 -10.47
N VAL A 257 5.30 2.65 -11.41
CA VAL A 257 5.13 1.21 -11.28
C VAL A 257 6.07 0.51 -12.26
N ASP A 258 6.89 -0.40 -11.76
CA ASP A 258 7.58 -1.37 -12.59
C ASP A 258 6.64 -2.55 -12.86
N GLY A 259 5.99 -2.58 -14.02
CA GLY A 259 5.08 -3.65 -14.41
C GLY A 259 5.75 -5.02 -14.52
N THR A 260 7.08 -5.08 -14.61
CA THR A 260 7.84 -6.34 -14.71
C THR A 260 8.13 -6.96 -13.34
N SER A 261 8.14 -6.18 -12.26
CA SER A 261 8.39 -6.65 -10.88
C SER A 261 7.23 -6.40 -9.93
N GLY A 262 6.34 -5.48 -10.27
CA GLY A 262 5.26 -5.01 -9.40
C GLY A 262 5.73 -4.02 -8.33
N ASP A 263 6.97 -3.54 -8.38
CA ASP A 263 7.47 -2.51 -7.47
C ASP A 263 6.79 -1.18 -7.78
N THR A 264 6.33 -0.50 -6.73
CA THR A 264 5.59 0.76 -6.85
C THR A 264 6.26 1.83 -5.99
N TYR A 265 6.57 2.97 -6.60
CA TYR A 265 7.16 4.12 -5.95
C TYR A 265 6.12 5.26 -5.92
N LEU A 266 5.74 5.66 -4.73
CA LEU A 266 4.73 6.69 -4.48
C LEU A 266 5.37 8.07 -4.37
N GLN A 267 4.91 9.07 -5.17
CA GLN A 267 5.47 10.42 -5.26
C GLN A 267 4.41 11.47 -5.56
N PRO A 268 4.21 12.44 -4.71
CA PRO A 268 3.67 12.27 -3.37
C PRO A 268 2.22 11.77 -3.44
N VAL A 269 1.78 11.09 -2.43
CA VAL A 269 0.36 10.78 -2.23
C VAL A 269 -0.23 11.87 -1.33
N GLU A 270 -1.27 12.54 -1.78
CA GLU A 270 -2.13 13.40 -0.97
C GLU A 270 -3.29 12.55 -0.46
N ALA A 271 -3.53 12.58 0.84
CA ALA A 271 -4.54 11.73 1.46
C ALA A 271 -5.37 12.50 2.48
N ARG A 272 -6.63 12.08 2.65
CA ARG A 272 -7.54 12.58 3.66
C ARG A 272 -8.14 11.41 4.42
N LEU A 273 -7.87 11.35 5.73
CA LEU A 273 -8.46 10.41 6.67
C LEU A 273 -9.49 11.15 7.54
N GLY A 274 -10.76 10.82 7.40
CA GLY A 274 -11.83 11.58 8.03
C GLY A 274 -11.82 13.04 7.57
N GLN A 275 -11.41 13.94 8.46
CA GLN A 275 -11.24 15.37 8.16
C GLN A 275 -9.78 15.84 8.18
N SER A 276 -8.84 14.90 8.28
CA SER A 276 -7.40 15.18 8.39
C SER A 276 -6.69 14.97 7.05
N ASP A 277 -6.11 16.05 6.52
CA ASP A 277 -5.24 15.96 5.34
C ASP A 277 -3.82 15.56 5.75
N PHE A 278 -3.21 14.70 4.97
CA PHE A 278 -1.82 14.30 5.13
C PHE A 278 -1.21 13.94 3.77
N SER A 279 0.10 13.81 3.74
CA SER A 279 0.82 13.35 2.56
C SER A 279 1.78 12.23 2.92
N CYS A 280 2.06 11.36 1.95
CA CYS A 280 3.12 10.37 2.10
C CYS A 280 3.90 10.17 0.81
N VAL A 281 5.14 9.72 0.96
CA VAL A 281 6.03 9.28 -0.12
C VAL A 281 6.66 7.96 0.29
N GLY A 282 7.05 7.14 -0.67
CA GLY A 282 7.73 5.89 -0.33
C GLY A 282 7.62 4.82 -1.40
N ALA A 283 7.71 3.56 -0.99
CA ALA A 283 7.73 2.43 -1.90
C ALA A 283 6.98 1.22 -1.35
N ILE A 284 6.40 0.46 -2.29
CA ILE A 284 5.82 -0.86 -2.08
C ILE A 284 6.63 -1.82 -2.96
N VAL A 285 7.45 -2.66 -2.35
CA VAL A 285 8.43 -3.50 -3.05
C VAL A 285 8.08 -4.97 -2.88
N ASN A 286 7.91 -5.67 -3.98
CA ASN A 286 7.64 -7.11 -3.95
C ASN A 286 8.88 -7.90 -3.52
N VAL A 287 8.72 -8.91 -2.65
CA VAL A 287 9.77 -9.81 -2.18
C VAL A 287 9.39 -11.25 -2.48
N LYS A 288 10.26 -11.96 -3.17
CA LYS A 288 10.07 -13.34 -3.64
C LYS A 288 9.50 -14.26 -2.55
N GLY A 289 8.35 -14.85 -2.81
CA GLY A 289 7.67 -15.82 -1.93
C GLY A 289 7.18 -15.25 -0.59
N LYS A 290 7.31 -13.93 -0.34
CA LYS A 290 7.00 -13.31 0.95
C LYS A 290 5.94 -12.20 0.89
N GLY A 291 5.61 -11.70 -0.30
CA GLY A 291 4.72 -10.56 -0.49
C GLY A 291 5.48 -9.22 -0.51
N HIS A 292 4.89 -8.15 0.02
CA HIS A 292 5.41 -6.80 -0.15
C HIS A 292 6.05 -6.24 1.13
N ILE A 293 7.14 -5.51 0.98
CA ILE A 293 7.65 -4.54 1.94
C ILE A 293 7.02 -3.19 1.61
N ILE A 294 6.54 -2.48 2.61
CA ILE A 294 5.99 -1.13 2.46
C ILE A 294 6.81 -0.19 3.34
N ASP A 295 7.41 0.82 2.74
CA ASP A 295 8.15 1.88 3.41
C ASP A 295 7.55 3.23 3.01
N LEU A 296 6.98 3.95 3.99
CA LEU A 296 6.34 5.24 3.77
C LEU A 296 6.84 6.29 4.76
N ASP A 297 7.14 7.47 4.26
CA ASP A 297 7.34 8.69 5.06
C ASP A 297 6.05 9.52 5.01
N ALA A 298 5.38 9.67 6.14
CA ALA A 298 4.11 10.37 6.27
C ALA A 298 4.26 11.72 6.98
N ASN A 299 3.53 12.73 6.52
CA ASN A 299 3.50 14.08 7.08
C ASN A 299 2.05 14.54 7.25
N VAL A 300 1.67 14.83 8.49
CA VAL A 300 0.37 15.39 8.89
C VAL A 300 0.61 16.81 9.38
N PRO A 301 0.42 17.85 8.57
CA PRO A 301 0.78 19.23 8.97
C PRO A 301 -0.24 19.89 9.87
N ASN A 302 -1.51 19.51 9.80
CA ASN A 302 -2.61 20.08 10.58
C ASN A 302 -3.82 19.12 10.64
N GLY A 303 -3.59 17.91 11.15
CA GLY A 303 -4.65 16.92 11.32
C GLY A 303 -5.43 17.09 12.62
N ARG A 304 -6.44 16.25 12.80
CA ARG A 304 -7.25 16.09 14.01
C ARG A 304 -6.88 14.75 14.65
N ILE A 305 -6.43 14.75 15.88
CA ILE A 305 -6.00 13.52 16.55
C ILE A 305 -7.12 12.48 16.65
N GLN A 306 -8.37 12.92 16.77
CA GLN A 306 -9.54 12.05 16.86
C GLN A 306 -9.71 11.16 15.64
N ASP A 307 -9.41 11.63 14.42
CA ASP A 307 -9.55 10.84 13.20
C ASP A 307 -8.59 9.63 13.21
N PHE A 308 -7.38 9.83 13.74
CA PHE A 308 -6.38 8.75 13.89
C PHE A 308 -6.68 7.83 15.08
N LEU A 309 -7.26 8.38 16.17
CA LEU A 309 -7.68 7.59 17.31
C LEU A 309 -8.89 6.71 16.98
N GLU A 310 -9.85 7.20 16.20
CA GLU A 310 -10.97 6.39 15.72
C GLU A 310 -10.47 5.18 14.93
N LEU A 311 -9.49 5.39 14.05
CA LEU A 311 -8.91 4.29 13.28
C LEU A 311 -8.10 3.29 14.13
N GLY A 312 -7.40 3.77 15.15
CA GLY A 312 -6.42 2.97 15.90
C GLY A 312 -6.88 2.38 17.23
N VAL A 313 -7.93 2.93 17.86
CA VAL A 313 -8.29 2.64 19.26
C VAL A 313 -9.78 2.32 19.43
N LYS A 314 -10.10 1.25 20.14
CA LYS A 314 -11.49 0.78 20.37
C LYS A 314 -12.39 1.71 21.21
N SER A 315 -11.86 2.76 21.84
CA SER A 315 -12.65 3.60 22.73
C SER A 315 -13.69 4.46 22.01
N LYS A 316 -14.94 4.41 22.49
CA LYS A 316 -16.01 5.37 22.13
C LYS A 316 -16.52 6.03 23.40
N PRO A 317 -16.54 7.38 23.48
CA PRO A 317 -15.90 8.31 22.54
C PRO A 317 -14.39 8.13 22.49
N VAL A 318 -13.72 8.71 21.47
CA VAL A 318 -12.25 8.74 21.37
C VAL A 318 -11.64 9.40 22.61
N LEU A 319 -10.42 9.04 22.97
CA LEU A 319 -9.77 9.46 24.20
C LEU A 319 -9.65 10.99 24.35
N MET A 320 -9.36 11.68 23.26
CA MET A 320 -9.14 13.13 23.24
C MET A 320 -9.41 13.71 21.85
N THR A 321 -9.65 15.02 21.81
CA THR A 321 -9.69 15.84 20.61
C THR A 321 -8.51 16.81 20.62
N GLY A 322 -8.15 17.37 19.46
CA GLY A 322 -7.07 18.35 19.36
C GLY A 322 -6.44 18.37 17.97
N ARG A 323 -5.56 19.34 17.77
CA ARG A 323 -4.86 19.58 16.52
C ARG A 323 -3.54 18.80 16.49
N LEU A 324 -3.32 17.99 15.46
CA LEU A 324 -2.17 17.12 15.29
C LEU A 324 -1.22 17.64 14.20
N ASN A 325 0.05 17.79 14.55
CA ASN A 325 1.16 17.86 13.60
C ASN A 325 2.03 16.63 13.83
N MET A 326 2.28 15.83 12.78
CA MET A 326 3.03 14.58 12.90
C MET A 326 3.92 14.36 11.68
N ARG A 327 5.10 13.83 11.90
CA ARG A 327 5.95 13.22 10.87
C ARG A 327 6.35 11.84 11.35
N SER A 328 6.16 10.85 10.50
CA SER A 328 6.40 9.46 10.85
C SER A 328 6.92 8.65 9.67
N LYS A 329 7.68 7.61 9.99
CA LYS A 329 8.12 6.57 9.06
C LYS A 329 7.39 5.29 9.40
N LEU A 330 6.69 4.77 8.40
CA LEU A 330 5.97 3.50 8.45
C LEU A 330 6.79 2.45 7.71
N HIS A 331 7.03 1.32 8.36
CA HIS A 331 7.60 0.14 7.74
C HIS A 331 6.71 -1.06 8.01
N ILE A 332 6.29 -1.76 6.96
CA ILE A 332 5.52 -3.01 7.06
C ILE A 332 6.34 -4.13 6.43
N ARG A 333 6.71 -5.11 7.26
CA ARG A 333 7.44 -6.30 6.81
C ARG A 333 6.56 -7.19 5.93
N PRO A 334 7.14 -7.93 4.97
CA PRO A 334 6.41 -8.91 4.19
C PRO A 334 5.94 -10.07 5.08
N GLY A 335 4.95 -10.83 4.64
CA GLY A 335 4.45 -12.00 5.35
C GLY A 335 2.92 -12.01 5.47
N LYS A 336 2.38 -13.12 6.00
CA LYS A 336 0.94 -13.38 6.09
C LYS A 336 0.30 -12.95 7.42
N ASP A 337 1.09 -12.42 8.35
CA ASP A 337 0.61 -11.95 9.64
C ASP A 337 -0.24 -10.69 9.47
N ARG A 338 -0.98 -10.33 10.53
CA ARG A 338 -1.80 -9.11 10.54
C ARG A 338 -0.94 -7.87 10.33
N VAL A 339 -1.46 -6.86 9.64
CA VAL A 339 -0.73 -5.61 9.36
C VAL A 339 -0.15 -5.01 10.64
N ILE A 340 -0.91 -4.94 11.73
CA ILE A 340 -0.46 -4.36 13.00
C ILE A 340 0.72 -5.11 13.64
N GLU A 341 0.85 -6.41 13.42
CA GLU A 341 1.93 -7.25 13.93
C GLU A 341 3.23 -7.08 13.13
N LYS A 342 3.09 -6.79 11.83
CA LYS A 342 4.20 -6.56 10.90
C LYS A 342 4.67 -5.12 10.86
N MET A 343 3.81 -4.19 11.29
CA MET A 343 4.01 -2.76 11.18
C MET A 343 4.95 -2.25 12.27
N SER A 344 5.90 -1.44 11.87
CA SER A 344 6.62 -0.54 12.77
C SER A 344 6.42 0.90 12.32
N LEU A 345 6.18 1.78 13.28
CA LEU A 345 5.96 3.20 13.04
C LEU A 345 6.84 3.99 13.99
N GLN A 346 7.58 4.97 13.48
CA GLN A 346 8.43 5.84 14.27
C GLN A 346 8.16 7.28 13.89
N GLY A 347 8.13 8.17 14.87
CA GLY A 347 7.86 9.55 14.54
C GLY A 347 7.96 10.52 15.69
N ARG A 348 7.68 11.77 15.35
CA ARG A 348 7.51 12.89 16.28
C ARG A 348 6.19 13.56 16.00
N PHE A 349 5.57 14.05 17.06
CA PHE A 349 4.27 14.71 16.96
C PHE A 349 4.18 15.90 17.92
N ARG A 350 3.24 16.79 17.59
CA ARG A 350 2.77 17.87 18.45
C ARG A 350 1.25 17.89 18.39
N LEU A 351 0.64 17.81 19.57
CA LEU A 351 -0.79 18.02 19.78
C LEU A 351 -1.00 19.37 20.45
N GLN A 352 -2.00 20.09 20.00
CA GLN A 352 -2.38 21.39 20.56
C GLN A 352 -3.90 21.46 20.80
N SER A 353 -4.31 22.29 21.76
CA SER A 353 -5.72 22.44 22.15
C SER A 353 -6.36 21.08 22.46
N ILE A 354 -5.67 20.28 23.29
CA ILE A 354 -6.14 18.96 23.68
C ILE A 354 -7.22 19.12 24.72
N HIS A 355 -8.35 18.44 24.49
CA HIS A 355 -9.42 18.24 25.45
C HIS A 355 -9.69 16.74 25.58
N PHE A 356 -9.74 16.24 26.80
CA PHE A 356 -10.04 14.84 27.07
C PHE A 356 -11.54 14.60 27.00
N SER A 357 -11.97 13.57 26.30
CA SER A 357 -13.38 13.22 26.13
C SER A 357 -14.01 12.65 27.40
N ASN A 358 -13.19 12.13 28.32
CA ASN A 358 -13.66 11.71 29.65
C ASN A 358 -13.70 12.91 30.59
N PRO A 359 -14.87 13.32 31.10
CA PRO A 359 -15.01 14.49 31.98
C PRO A 359 -14.14 14.40 33.25
N GLU A 360 -14.02 13.22 33.85
CA GLU A 360 -13.17 13.06 35.05
C GLU A 360 -11.69 13.32 34.76
N TRP A 361 -11.23 13.01 33.56
CA TRP A 361 -9.84 13.27 33.17
C TRP A 361 -9.64 14.74 32.87
N GLN A 362 -10.58 15.37 32.16
CA GLN A 362 -10.55 16.80 31.92
C GLN A 362 -10.58 17.59 33.23
N ASP A 363 -11.49 17.24 34.15
CA ASP A 363 -11.55 17.84 35.50
C ASP A 363 -10.23 17.75 36.26
N LYS A 364 -9.52 16.61 36.17
CA LYS A 364 -8.19 16.45 36.82
C LYS A 364 -7.16 17.39 36.20
N VAL A 365 -7.19 17.58 34.88
CA VAL A 365 -6.31 18.53 34.18
C VAL A 365 -6.63 19.97 34.60
N ASP A 366 -7.90 20.34 34.63
CA ASP A 366 -8.38 21.66 35.00
C ASP A 366 -8.02 22.00 36.47
N MET A 367 -8.29 21.07 37.37
CA MET A 367 -7.90 21.23 38.76
C MET A 367 -6.39 21.33 38.99
N LEU A 368 -5.58 20.56 38.23
CA LEU A 368 -4.12 20.66 38.27
C LEU A 368 -3.68 22.04 37.76
N SER A 369 -4.25 22.52 36.68
CA SER A 369 -3.97 23.85 36.11
C SER A 369 -4.25 24.96 37.12
N LEU A 370 -5.43 24.97 37.74
CA LEU A 370 -5.83 25.96 38.74
C LEU A 370 -4.90 25.93 39.97
N ARG A 371 -4.60 24.76 40.48
CA ARG A 371 -3.70 24.60 41.63
C ARG A 371 -2.27 25.07 41.32
N ALA A 372 -1.77 24.71 40.14
CA ALA A 372 -0.44 25.11 39.68
C ALA A 372 -0.33 26.64 39.41
N ARG A 373 -1.44 27.32 39.16
CA ARG A 373 -1.55 28.79 39.05
C ARG A 373 -1.83 29.50 40.40
N ARG A 374 -1.74 28.79 41.54
CA ARG A 374 -1.99 29.29 42.89
C ARG A 374 -3.45 29.61 43.18
N GLN A 375 -4.39 28.94 42.51
CA GLN A 375 -5.85 29.12 42.64
C GLN A 375 -6.54 27.87 43.23
N PRO A 376 -6.04 27.24 44.29
CA PRO A 376 -6.56 25.95 44.76
C PRO A 376 -8.03 26.02 45.26
N LYS A 377 -8.53 27.20 45.68
CA LYS A 377 -9.92 27.39 46.12
C LYS A 377 -10.92 27.28 44.95
N GLN A 378 -10.46 27.60 43.73
CA GLN A 378 -11.27 27.54 42.52
C GLN A 378 -11.19 26.13 41.87
N ALA A 379 -10.27 25.27 42.27
CA ALA A 379 -10.07 23.97 41.71
C ALA A 379 -11.18 22.98 42.08
N LYS A 380 -12.30 23.08 41.39
CA LYS A 380 -13.48 22.21 41.50
C LYS A 380 -13.78 21.58 40.12
N PRO A 381 -14.44 20.40 40.07
CA PRO A 381 -14.88 19.82 38.82
C PRO A 381 -15.72 20.80 38.00
N GLY A 382 -15.47 20.90 36.71
CA GLY A 382 -16.19 21.81 35.79
C GLY A 382 -15.84 23.30 35.93
N ALA A 383 -14.79 23.68 36.69
CA ALA A 383 -14.44 25.09 36.90
C ALA A 383 -13.78 25.73 35.65
N GLU A 384 -13.14 25.00 34.84
CA GLU A 384 -12.48 25.42 33.57
C GLU A 384 -12.61 24.32 32.52
N ASP A 385 -12.26 24.62 31.27
CA ASP A 385 -12.06 23.70 30.18
C ASP A 385 -10.74 24.05 29.50
N VAL A 386 -9.65 23.59 30.09
CA VAL A 386 -8.30 24.01 29.73
C VAL A 386 -7.77 23.20 28.56
N GLY A 387 -7.49 23.90 27.47
CA GLY A 387 -6.72 23.32 26.37
C GLY A 387 -5.26 23.10 26.77
N SER A 388 -4.77 21.91 26.53
CA SER A 388 -3.38 21.50 26.81
C SER A 388 -2.62 21.15 25.54
N SER A 389 -1.33 20.88 25.65
CA SER A 389 -0.49 20.48 24.52
C SER A 389 0.44 19.31 24.87
N ILE A 390 0.70 18.46 23.89
CA ILE A 390 1.70 17.38 24.00
C ILE A 390 2.67 17.46 22.84
N THR A 391 3.95 17.33 23.13
CA THR A 391 4.98 17.14 22.11
C THR A 391 5.76 15.88 22.46
N GLY A 392 6.02 15.02 21.48
CA GLY A 392 6.70 13.77 21.79
C GLY A 392 7.35 13.08 20.61
N GLN A 393 8.11 12.05 20.97
CA GLN A 393 8.68 11.08 20.04
C GLN A 393 8.13 9.70 20.41
N PHE A 394 7.75 8.94 19.40
CA PHE A 394 7.20 7.61 19.62
C PHE A 394 7.80 6.59 18.65
N GLY A 395 7.82 5.35 19.10
CA GLY A 395 7.99 4.16 18.29
C GLY A 395 6.80 3.24 18.52
N MET A 396 6.36 2.55 17.48
CA MET A 396 5.32 1.53 17.56
C MET A 396 5.81 0.25 16.91
N GLY A 397 5.56 -0.87 17.56
CA GLY A 397 5.77 -2.20 17.02
C GLY A 397 4.97 -3.22 17.82
N GLN A 398 4.49 -4.27 17.16
CA GLN A 398 3.72 -5.34 17.80
C GLN A 398 2.51 -4.85 18.62
N GLY A 399 1.83 -3.82 18.13
CA GLY A 399 0.67 -3.22 18.80
C GLY A 399 0.98 -2.40 20.06
N LYS A 400 2.25 -2.09 20.34
CA LYS A 400 2.68 -1.25 21.48
C LYS A 400 3.30 0.06 21.01
N LEU A 401 2.86 1.16 21.60
CA LEU A 401 3.43 2.49 21.47
C LEU A 401 4.42 2.73 22.60
N GLN A 402 5.65 3.06 22.28
CA GLN A 402 6.69 3.45 23.20
C GLN A 402 7.01 4.92 23.01
N PHE A 403 6.90 5.71 24.06
CA PHE A 403 7.23 7.12 24.08
C PHE A 403 8.56 7.31 24.79
N SER A 404 9.61 7.63 24.04
CA SER A 404 10.93 7.90 24.61
C SER A 404 11.01 9.28 25.26
N LYS A 405 10.23 10.22 24.74
CA LYS A 405 10.07 11.58 25.25
C LYS A 405 8.65 12.05 25.04
N LEU A 406 8.00 12.52 26.08
CA LEU A 406 6.68 13.09 26.07
C LEU A 406 6.67 14.32 26.97
N PHE A 407 6.44 15.48 26.36
CA PHE A 407 6.32 16.74 27.09
C PHE A 407 4.87 17.21 26.99
N TYR A 408 4.17 17.17 28.13
CA TYR A 408 2.80 17.63 28.27
C TYR A 408 2.79 18.98 28.99
N SER A 409 2.15 19.97 28.42
CA SER A 409 2.09 21.32 28.96
C SER A 409 0.66 21.79 29.10
N LEU A 410 0.34 22.35 30.25
CA LEU A 410 -0.91 23.00 30.57
C LEU A 410 -0.62 24.30 31.33
N PRO A 411 -1.59 25.25 31.40
CA PRO A 411 -1.37 26.50 32.09
C PRO A 411 -0.96 26.27 33.55
N GLY A 412 0.26 26.67 33.88
CA GLY A 412 0.82 26.59 35.23
C GLY A 412 1.63 25.32 35.57
N ALA A 413 1.59 24.28 34.71
CA ALA A 413 2.35 23.06 34.91
C ALA A 413 2.87 22.45 33.58
N ASP A 414 4.03 21.84 33.69
CA ASP A 414 4.67 21.06 32.64
C ASP A 414 4.98 19.65 33.17
N VAL A 415 4.80 18.64 32.30
CA VAL A 415 5.03 17.25 32.66
C VAL A 415 5.96 16.60 31.66
N ASP A 416 7.11 16.15 32.11
CA ASP A 416 8.01 15.30 31.32
C ASP A 416 7.71 13.84 31.63
N MET A 417 7.45 13.03 30.60
CA MET A 417 7.14 11.62 30.78
C MET A 417 7.86 10.75 29.73
N ALA A 418 8.00 9.48 30.04
CA ALA A 418 8.34 8.42 29.12
C ALA A 418 7.56 7.16 29.52
N GLY A 419 7.24 6.30 28.55
CA GLY A 419 6.47 5.11 28.88
C GLY A 419 5.96 4.34 27.70
N VAL A 420 5.10 3.38 27.98
CA VAL A 420 4.51 2.44 27.03
C VAL A 420 2.99 2.47 27.13
N TYR A 421 2.33 2.35 25.99
CA TYR A 421 0.90 2.17 25.86
C TYR A 421 0.59 1.07 24.84
N SER A 422 -0.19 0.06 25.21
CA SER A 422 -0.67 -0.97 24.27
C SER A 422 -1.96 -0.52 23.58
N LEU A 423 -2.08 -0.74 22.27
CA LEU A 423 -3.25 -0.33 21.50
C LEU A 423 -4.54 -1.03 21.92
N ASP A 424 -4.45 -2.24 22.48
CA ASP A 424 -5.58 -2.96 23.08
C ASP A 424 -6.04 -2.32 24.40
N GLY A 425 -5.24 -1.38 24.97
CA GLY A 425 -5.53 -0.65 26.20
C GLY A 425 -5.26 -1.43 27.48
N ASN A 426 -4.63 -2.59 27.42
CA ASN A 426 -4.37 -3.43 28.59
C ASN A 426 -3.12 -2.99 29.37
N GLU A 427 -2.17 -2.32 28.71
CA GLU A 427 -0.93 -1.85 29.31
C GLU A 427 -0.78 -0.33 29.19
N LEU A 428 -0.62 0.31 30.33
CA LEU A 428 -0.29 1.71 30.50
C LEU A 428 0.80 1.80 31.56
N ASP A 429 2.01 2.20 31.18
CA ASP A 429 3.11 2.40 32.14
C ASP A 429 3.95 3.61 31.76
N PHE A 430 3.75 4.71 32.46
CA PHE A 430 4.47 5.96 32.26
C PHE A 430 5.10 6.41 33.57
N ASN A 431 6.34 6.86 33.46
CA ASN A 431 7.07 7.50 34.57
C ASN A 431 7.45 8.91 34.15
N GLY A 432 7.41 9.84 35.07
CA GLY A 432 7.71 11.21 34.73
C GLY A 432 7.79 12.15 35.92
N LYS A 433 7.83 13.45 35.62
CA LYS A 433 7.92 14.52 36.59
C LYS A 433 6.98 15.66 36.21
N VAL A 434 6.18 16.09 37.14
CA VAL A 434 5.35 17.31 37.03
C VAL A 434 6.13 18.47 37.60
N ARG A 435 6.29 19.54 36.86
CA ARG A 435 6.83 20.81 37.30
C ARG A 435 5.71 21.84 37.35
N THR A 436 5.58 22.53 38.49
CA THR A 436 4.54 23.54 38.65
C THR A 436 5.15 24.91 39.01
N LYS A 437 4.46 26.00 38.64
CA LYS A 437 4.85 27.35 39.01
C LYS A 437 4.60 27.61 40.49
N ALA A 438 3.62 26.94 41.11
CA ALA A 438 3.32 27.06 42.53
C ALA A 438 4.14 26.06 43.35
N ALA A 439 4.55 26.45 44.57
CA ALA A 439 5.08 25.53 45.56
C ALA A 439 3.99 24.58 46.06
N LEU A 440 4.36 23.39 46.53
CA LEU A 440 3.41 22.35 46.93
C LEU A 440 2.42 22.86 47.98
N SER A 441 2.89 23.64 48.97
CA SER A 441 2.06 24.27 50.00
C SER A 441 1.02 25.24 49.44
N GLN A 442 1.28 25.87 48.28
CA GLN A 442 0.39 26.81 47.60
C GLN A 442 -0.69 26.11 46.76
N MET A 443 -0.54 24.81 46.47
CA MET A 443 -1.44 24.00 45.65
C MET A 443 -2.63 23.43 46.43
N VAL A 444 -2.65 23.60 47.76
CA VAL A 444 -3.72 23.09 48.64
C VAL A 444 -4.64 24.21 49.11
N SER A 445 -5.94 23.92 49.19
CA SER A 445 -6.97 24.93 49.57
C SER A 445 -7.08 25.21 51.02
N THR A 446 -6.61 24.33 51.90
CA THR A 446 -6.80 24.43 53.34
C THR A 446 -5.50 24.94 54.00
N TRP A 447 -5.59 26.05 54.73
CA TRP A 447 -4.43 26.74 55.33
C TRP A 447 -3.56 25.83 56.22
N TRP A 448 -4.15 24.95 57.02
CA TRP A 448 -3.42 24.03 57.87
C TRP A 448 -2.68 22.92 57.09
N LYS A 449 -3.28 22.44 55.98
CA LYS A 449 -2.60 21.51 55.04
C LYS A 449 -1.47 22.21 54.27
N SER A 450 -1.68 23.47 53.89
CA SER A 450 -0.64 24.31 53.29
C SER A 450 0.53 24.50 54.24
N TRP A 451 0.26 24.74 55.53
CA TRP A 451 1.27 24.92 56.55
C TRP A 451 2.03 23.62 56.84
N LEU A 452 1.36 22.47 56.92
CA LEU A 452 1.98 21.15 57.07
C LEU A 452 2.87 20.75 55.91
N LEU A 453 2.62 21.26 54.69
CA LEU A 453 3.41 20.96 53.51
C LEU A 453 4.61 21.89 53.31
N LYS A 454 4.67 23.04 54.00
CA LYS A 454 5.83 23.96 53.97
C LYS A 454 7.16 23.31 54.28
N PRO A 455 7.28 22.44 55.28
CA PRO A 455 8.55 21.75 55.56
C PRO A 455 9.02 20.79 54.48
N VAL A 456 8.10 20.26 53.67
CA VAL A 456 8.43 19.34 52.58
C VAL A 456 8.62 20.05 51.23
N ASP A 457 8.25 21.33 51.10
CA ASP A 457 8.48 22.14 49.89
C ASP A 457 9.95 22.08 49.38
N PRO A 458 10.98 22.17 50.27
CA PRO A 458 12.37 22.09 49.84
C PRO A 458 12.73 20.79 49.13
N PHE A 459 12.06 19.66 49.48
CA PHE A 459 12.30 18.36 48.83
C PHE A 459 11.78 18.32 47.37
N PHE A 460 10.81 19.16 47.07
CA PHE A 460 10.19 19.24 45.72
C PHE A 460 10.54 20.53 44.99
N ARG A 461 11.34 21.43 45.59
CA ARG A 461 11.77 22.66 44.92
C ARG A 461 12.88 22.41 43.92
N LYS A 462 12.81 23.15 42.80
CA LYS A 462 13.91 23.31 41.85
C LYS A 462 14.23 24.80 41.69
N ASN A 463 15.48 25.19 42.01
CA ASN A 463 16.04 26.52 41.77
C ASN A 463 15.11 27.72 42.13
N GLY A 464 14.50 27.70 43.31
CA GLY A 464 13.91 28.90 43.93
C GLY A 464 12.42 29.15 43.68
N ALA A 465 11.75 28.53 42.74
CA ALA A 465 10.29 28.69 42.51
C ALA A 465 9.62 27.44 41.96
N GLY A 466 8.46 27.04 42.52
CA GLY A 466 7.65 25.91 42.06
C GLY A 466 7.94 24.57 42.73
N ALA A 467 7.31 23.52 42.28
CA ALA A 467 7.51 22.16 42.74
C ALA A 467 7.83 21.20 41.60
N GLU A 468 8.69 20.20 41.83
CA GLU A 468 8.94 19.07 40.95
C GLU A 468 8.48 17.79 41.67
N ILE A 469 7.44 17.13 41.07
CA ILE A 469 6.77 15.99 41.70
C ILE A 469 6.99 14.78 40.79
N PRO A 470 7.64 13.70 41.24
CA PRO A 470 7.78 12.48 40.46
C PRO A 470 6.44 11.76 40.41
N ILE A 471 6.01 11.36 39.19
CA ILE A 471 4.74 10.68 39.00
C ILE A 471 4.93 9.34 38.28
N LYS A 472 4.03 8.41 38.57
CA LYS A 472 3.87 7.16 37.88
C LYS A 472 2.40 6.99 37.47
N ILE A 473 2.18 6.62 36.19
CA ILE A 473 0.87 6.24 35.69
C ILE A 473 0.97 4.80 35.24
N SER A 474 0.16 3.91 35.76
CA SER A 474 0.23 2.48 35.47
C SER A 474 -1.18 1.87 35.39
N GLY A 475 -1.26 0.59 34.95
CA GLY A 475 -2.53 -0.15 34.87
C GLY A 475 -3.03 -0.31 33.45
N SER A 476 -4.34 -0.18 33.26
CA SER A 476 -4.99 -0.25 31.97
C SER A 476 -5.74 1.04 31.64
N ARG A 477 -6.13 1.20 30.37
CA ARG A 477 -6.94 2.35 29.93
C ARG A 477 -8.24 2.48 30.74
N GLY A 478 -8.91 1.35 31.05
CA GLY A 478 -10.15 1.34 31.81
C GLY A 478 -9.99 1.57 33.32
N ALA A 479 -8.78 1.36 33.84
CA ALA A 479 -8.46 1.50 35.26
C ALA A 479 -7.05 2.05 35.45
N PRO A 480 -6.78 3.31 35.06
CA PRO A 480 -5.48 3.93 35.25
C PRO A 480 -5.23 4.25 36.72
N LYS A 481 -4.01 3.94 37.19
CA LYS A 481 -3.55 4.22 38.54
C LYS A 481 -2.53 5.35 38.48
N PHE A 482 -2.80 6.44 39.21
CA PHE A 482 -1.90 7.58 39.34
C PHE A 482 -1.24 7.53 40.71
N GLY A 483 0.10 7.64 40.74
CA GLY A 483 0.89 7.58 41.97
C GLY A 483 2.13 8.46 41.94
N LEU A 484 2.79 8.55 43.07
CA LEU A 484 4.11 9.17 43.17
C LEU A 484 5.20 8.11 42.96
N ASP A 485 6.20 8.43 42.14
CA ASP A 485 7.38 7.57 41.99
C ASP A 485 8.47 7.97 42.98
N LEU A 486 8.39 7.43 44.17
CA LEU A 486 9.37 7.70 45.23
C LEU A 486 10.68 6.90 45.09
N LYS A 487 10.75 5.91 44.20
CA LYS A 487 11.88 5.00 44.05
C LYS A 487 13.05 5.55 43.21
N HIS A 488 12.84 6.61 42.47
CA HIS A 488 13.85 7.13 41.51
C HIS A 488 14.83 8.17 42.12
N LYS A 489 14.75 8.47 43.43
CA LYS A 489 15.57 9.50 44.07
C LYS A 489 16.93 9.02 44.58
N ASP A 490 17.18 7.70 44.68
CA ASP A 490 18.36 7.18 45.39
C ASP A 490 19.56 6.81 44.50
N LYS A 491 19.49 6.94 43.18
CA LYS A 491 20.62 6.56 42.29
C LYS A 491 21.64 7.67 41.98
N ASN A 492 21.42 8.91 42.41
CA ASN A 492 22.35 10.02 42.15
C ASN A 492 23.07 10.57 43.41
N LYS A 493 23.12 9.82 44.51
CA LYS A 493 23.84 10.23 45.75
C LYS A 493 24.93 9.25 46.18
N SER A 494 25.36 8.34 45.35
CA SER A 494 26.54 7.51 45.62
C SER A 494 27.58 7.73 44.52
N GLY A 495 28.34 8.81 44.66
CA GLY A 495 29.43 9.17 43.75
C GLY A 495 30.09 10.45 44.27
N ASP A 496 30.71 10.36 45.42
CA ASP A 496 31.88 11.14 45.86
C ASP A 496 32.92 10.19 46.39
#